data_8e37798619236db2a43898d05841f11c
#
_entry.id   8e37798619236db2a43898d05841f11c
#
_cell.length_a   1.000
_cell.length_b   1.000
_cell.length_c   1.000
_cell.angle_alpha   90.00
_cell.angle_beta   90.00
_cell.angle_gamma   90.00
#
_symmetry.space_group_name_H-M   'P 1'
#
loop_
_entity.id
_entity.type
_entity.pdbx_description
1 polymer ?
#
loop_
_entity_poly.entity_id
_entity_poly.type
_entity_poly.pdbx_seq_one_letter_code
_entity_poly.pdbx_strand_id
1 'polypeptide(L)'
;MELCRIILVDDHSLFRSGMRGLLDRYDGIRVVGEASTGEEFLAMLSATEADVVFMDFAMPGMNGAETTEKALALEPGLKVITLSMFGDENYYSRMVQAGAKGFLMKDSPMDEVLRAIETVAAGGTYFCEEVRSLASRMQTAVSGYEGGADERLSTREIEILVCVCRGLSNQEIADELFISKRTVDKHRANILEKTGCKNTASLVVYAVKHGLVDVL
;
A
#
# COMPACT_ATOMS: atom_id res chain seq x y z
N MET A 1 12.52 -21.10 20.49
CA MET A 1 11.60 -20.47 19.51
C MET A 1 11.74 -21.22 18.20
N GLU A 2 10.65 -21.54 17.51
CA GLU A 2 10.73 -22.03 16.14
C GLU A 2 11.39 -21.00 15.25
N LEU A 3 12.17 -21.48 14.27
CA LEU A 3 12.89 -20.63 13.33
C LEU A 3 11.89 -19.91 12.41
N CYS A 4 11.85 -18.59 12.45
CA CYS A 4 11.03 -17.78 11.55
C CYS A 4 11.76 -17.57 10.21
N ARG A 5 11.22 -18.12 9.14
CA ARG A 5 11.76 -18.04 7.78
C ARG A 5 11.19 -16.84 7.08
N ILE A 6 12.06 -15.99 6.55
CA ILE A 6 11.67 -14.72 5.94
C ILE A 6 12.10 -14.68 4.48
N ILE A 7 11.22 -14.20 3.60
CA ILE A 7 11.57 -13.79 2.24
C ILE A 7 11.54 -12.25 2.17
N LEU A 8 12.53 -11.66 1.51
CA LEU A 8 12.64 -10.23 1.25
C LEU A 8 12.33 -9.96 -0.23
N VAL A 9 11.34 -9.12 -0.48
CA VAL A 9 10.92 -8.72 -1.85
C VAL A 9 11.02 -7.21 -1.97
N ASP A 10 12.04 -6.72 -2.67
CA ASP A 10 12.36 -5.29 -2.79
C ASP A 10 13.28 -5.08 -4.00
N ASP A 11 13.05 -4.08 -4.83
CA ASP A 11 13.91 -3.81 -6.00
C ASP A 11 15.22 -3.08 -5.62
N HIS A 12 15.30 -2.48 -4.41
CA HIS A 12 16.50 -1.83 -3.90
C HIS A 12 17.50 -2.83 -3.31
N SER A 13 18.47 -3.26 -4.10
CA SER A 13 19.45 -4.29 -3.70
C SER A 13 20.21 -3.96 -2.41
N LEU A 14 20.57 -2.68 -2.20
CA LEU A 14 21.30 -2.25 -0.99
C LEU A 14 20.42 -2.38 0.26
N PHE A 15 19.16 -1.97 0.18
CA PHE A 15 18.21 -2.12 1.29
C PHE A 15 18.00 -3.59 1.62
N ARG A 16 17.74 -4.42 0.61
CA ARG A 16 17.53 -5.87 0.76
C ARG A 16 18.73 -6.56 1.41
N SER A 17 19.95 -6.28 0.92
CA SER A 17 21.19 -6.82 1.50
C SER A 17 21.43 -6.34 2.94
N GLY A 18 21.14 -5.08 3.23
CA GLY A 18 21.24 -4.50 4.57
C GLY A 18 20.25 -5.15 5.54
N MET A 19 18.99 -5.28 5.15
CA MET A 19 17.94 -5.92 5.94
C MET A 19 18.28 -7.39 6.24
N ARG A 20 18.73 -8.13 5.22
CA ARG A 20 19.24 -9.51 5.42
C ARG A 20 20.34 -9.56 6.48
N GLY A 21 21.39 -8.73 6.32
CA GLY A 21 22.51 -8.70 7.25
C GLY A 21 22.12 -8.31 8.68
N LEU A 22 21.06 -7.53 8.85
CA LEU A 22 20.51 -7.20 10.17
C LEU A 22 19.69 -8.35 10.75
N LEU A 23 18.79 -8.95 9.97
CA LEU A 23 17.90 -10.04 10.41
C LEU A 23 18.68 -11.31 10.74
N ASP A 24 19.69 -11.68 9.95
CA ASP A 24 20.52 -12.88 10.17
C ASP A 24 21.38 -12.81 11.46
N ARG A 25 21.40 -11.66 12.16
CA ARG A 25 22.06 -11.51 13.48
C ARG A 25 21.21 -11.97 14.65
N TYR A 26 19.91 -12.21 14.42
CA TYR A 26 18.97 -12.59 15.48
C TYR A 26 18.74 -14.10 15.46
N ASP A 27 19.02 -14.75 16.58
CA ASP A 27 18.72 -16.16 16.78
C ASP A 27 17.20 -16.41 16.62
N GLY A 28 16.83 -17.38 15.81
CA GLY A 28 15.44 -17.70 15.53
C GLY A 28 14.83 -16.97 14.31
N ILE A 29 15.61 -16.16 13.59
CA ILE A 29 15.21 -15.53 12.31
C ILE A 29 16.19 -15.97 11.22
N ARG A 30 15.69 -16.30 10.04
CA ARG A 30 16.52 -16.60 8.86
C ARG A 30 15.90 -16.09 7.59
N VAL A 31 16.67 -15.35 6.80
CA VAL A 31 16.28 -14.99 5.44
C VAL A 31 16.54 -16.17 4.52
N VAL A 32 15.46 -16.80 4.05
CA VAL A 32 15.49 -18.01 3.21
C VAL A 32 15.38 -17.71 1.72
N GLY A 33 14.98 -16.49 1.35
CA GLY A 33 14.86 -16.06 -0.05
C GLY A 33 14.89 -14.56 -0.22
N GLU A 34 15.27 -14.12 -1.40
CA GLU A 34 15.25 -12.74 -1.84
C GLU A 34 14.70 -12.68 -3.26
N ALA A 35 13.91 -11.65 -3.57
CA ALA A 35 13.42 -11.35 -4.89
C ALA A 35 13.51 -9.84 -5.16
N SER A 36 13.78 -9.47 -6.40
CA SER A 36 13.87 -8.07 -6.84
C SER A 36 12.59 -7.60 -7.55
N THR A 37 11.68 -8.51 -7.88
CA THR A 37 10.40 -8.22 -8.52
C THR A 37 9.31 -9.15 -7.98
N GLY A 38 8.05 -8.76 -8.20
CA GLY A 38 6.90 -9.59 -7.85
C GLY A 38 6.88 -10.93 -8.59
N GLU A 39 7.27 -10.92 -9.87
CA GLU A 39 7.32 -12.11 -10.71
C GLU A 39 8.39 -13.11 -10.21
N GLU A 40 9.57 -12.62 -9.84
CA GLU A 40 10.65 -13.44 -9.25
C GLU A 40 10.18 -14.08 -7.94
N PHE A 41 9.53 -13.30 -7.08
CA PHE A 41 8.96 -13.80 -5.84
C PHE A 41 7.91 -14.89 -6.07
N LEU A 42 6.94 -14.67 -6.96
CA LEU A 42 5.90 -15.66 -7.25
C LEU A 42 6.48 -16.95 -7.82
N ALA A 43 7.53 -16.87 -8.64
CA ALA A 43 8.20 -18.05 -9.20
C ALA A 43 8.91 -18.89 -8.12
N MET A 44 9.45 -18.26 -7.07
CA MET A 44 10.13 -18.99 -5.99
C MET A 44 9.18 -19.46 -4.87
N LEU A 45 7.99 -18.92 -4.75
CA LEU A 45 7.07 -19.18 -3.66
C LEU A 45 6.71 -20.68 -3.51
N SER A 46 6.54 -21.40 -4.62
CA SER A 46 6.22 -22.82 -4.62
C SER A 46 7.39 -23.72 -4.16
N ALA A 47 8.62 -23.22 -4.19
CA ALA A 47 9.82 -23.98 -3.86
C ALA A 47 10.46 -23.54 -2.52
N THR A 48 9.99 -22.45 -1.92
CA THR A 48 10.61 -21.85 -0.73
C THR A 48 9.55 -21.61 0.33
N GLU A 49 9.61 -22.42 1.40
CA GLU A 49 8.74 -22.22 2.55
C GLU A 49 9.15 -20.97 3.34
N ALA A 50 8.22 -20.07 3.58
CA ALA A 50 8.40 -18.87 4.39
C ALA A 50 7.24 -18.68 5.36
N ASP A 51 7.56 -18.13 6.52
CA ASP A 51 6.58 -17.81 7.56
C ASP A 51 6.10 -16.37 7.44
N VAL A 52 7.01 -15.47 7.01
CA VAL A 52 6.74 -14.03 6.80
C VAL A 52 7.43 -13.57 5.51
N VAL A 53 6.77 -12.71 4.77
CA VAL A 53 7.32 -12.03 3.59
C VAL A 53 7.35 -10.54 3.85
N PHE A 54 8.51 -9.93 3.73
CA PHE A 54 8.62 -8.49 3.59
C PHE A 54 8.43 -8.09 2.13
N MET A 55 7.46 -7.25 1.87
CA MET A 55 7.04 -6.85 0.52
C MET A 55 7.17 -5.34 0.34
N ASP A 56 8.07 -4.91 -0.53
CA ASP A 56 8.07 -3.52 -0.97
C ASP A 56 6.80 -3.21 -1.76
N PHE A 57 6.21 -2.05 -1.49
CA PHE A 57 5.05 -1.59 -2.24
C PHE A 57 5.44 -1.13 -3.65
N ALA A 58 6.51 -0.34 -3.77
CA ALA A 58 6.85 0.41 -4.98
C ALA A 58 7.90 -0.33 -5.83
N MET A 59 7.51 -1.43 -6.45
CA MET A 59 8.36 -2.18 -7.37
C MET A 59 7.99 -1.91 -8.84
N PRO A 60 8.96 -1.89 -9.77
CA PRO A 60 8.70 -1.80 -11.19
C PRO A 60 7.97 -3.05 -11.71
N GLY A 61 7.07 -2.87 -12.66
CA GLY A 61 6.25 -3.97 -13.20
C GLY A 61 5.07 -4.29 -12.29
N MET A 62 5.07 -5.46 -11.66
CA MET A 62 4.06 -5.86 -10.70
C MET A 62 4.36 -5.23 -9.33
N ASN A 63 3.48 -4.34 -8.86
CA ASN A 63 3.64 -3.69 -7.55
C ASN A 63 3.37 -4.65 -6.38
N GLY A 64 3.74 -4.23 -5.15
CA GLY A 64 3.62 -5.07 -3.97
C GLY A 64 2.20 -5.50 -3.63
N ALA A 65 1.19 -4.67 -3.91
CA ALA A 65 -0.21 -5.04 -3.67
C ALA A 65 -0.67 -6.15 -4.62
N GLU A 66 -0.44 -5.99 -5.92
CA GLU A 66 -0.76 -7.02 -6.92
C GLU A 66 0.01 -8.33 -6.67
N THR A 67 1.27 -8.21 -6.23
CA THR A 67 2.10 -9.36 -5.86
C THR A 67 1.52 -10.07 -4.65
N THR A 68 1.12 -9.33 -3.62
CA THR A 68 0.50 -9.87 -2.39
C THR A 68 -0.81 -10.58 -2.70
N GLU A 69 -1.69 -9.99 -3.49
CA GLU A 69 -2.96 -10.62 -3.90
C GLU A 69 -2.72 -11.97 -4.60
N LYS A 70 -1.80 -12.01 -5.55
CA LYS A 70 -1.47 -13.24 -6.28
C LYS A 70 -0.80 -14.27 -5.38
N ALA A 71 0.10 -13.85 -4.49
CA ALA A 71 0.76 -14.73 -3.55
C ALA A 71 -0.24 -15.37 -2.58
N LEU A 72 -1.16 -14.60 -2.02
CA LEU A 72 -2.21 -15.11 -1.12
C LEU A 72 -3.25 -15.97 -1.83
N ALA A 73 -3.44 -15.80 -3.13
CA ALA A 73 -4.26 -16.72 -3.93
C ALA A 73 -3.58 -18.09 -4.11
N LEU A 74 -2.25 -18.14 -4.17
CA LEU A 74 -1.46 -19.38 -4.25
C LEU A 74 -1.27 -20.02 -2.87
N GLU A 75 -0.94 -19.21 -1.86
CA GLU A 75 -0.63 -19.61 -0.49
C GLU A 75 -1.45 -18.77 0.51
N PRO A 76 -2.71 -19.15 0.80
CA PRO A 76 -3.60 -18.36 1.68
C PRO A 76 -3.09 -18.18 3.12
N GLY A 77 -2.16 -19.04 3.56
CA GLY A 77 -1.53 -18.98 4.88
C GLY A 77 -0.34 -18.01 4.99
N LEU A 78 0.12 -17.46 3.87
CA LEU A 78 1.26 -16.57 3.81
C LEU A 78 1.00 -15.29 4.59
N LYS A 79 2.01 -14.82 5.33
CA LYS A 79 1.94 -13.60 6.13
C LYS A 79 2.81 -12.53 5.51
N VAL A 80 2.22 -11.42 5.10
CA VAL A 80 2.91 -10.34 4.40
C VAL A 80 3.00 -9.10 5.30
N ILE A 81 4.21 -8.59 5.47
CA ILE A 81 4.52 -7.28 6.06
C ILE A 81 4.98 -6.36 4.93
N THR A 82 4.26 -5.29 4.72
CA THR A 82 4.64 -4.26 3.74
C THR A 82 5.79 -3.42 4.26
N LEU A 83 6.73 -3.10 3.38
CA LEU A 83 7.74 -2.07 3.59
C LEU A 83 7.48 -0.90 2.65
N SER A 84 7.54 0.33 3.15
CA SER A 84 7.33 1.53 2.34
C SER A 84 8.28 2.66 2.73
N MET A 85 8.73 3.44 1.75
CA MET A 85 9.47 4.69 1.99
C MET A 85 8.57 5.82 2.47
N PHE A 86 7.26 5.73 2.20
CA PHE A 86 6.30 6.79 2.47
C PHE A 86 5.08 6.22 3.18
N GLY A 87 4.66 6.90 4.26
CA GLY A 87 3.41 6.62 4.96
C GLY A 87 2.19 7.20 4.21
N ASP A 88 2.03 6.87 2.93
CA ASP A 88 0.90 7.33 2.14
C ASP A 88 -0.32 6.48 2.40
N GLU A 89 -1.45 7.14 2.65
CA GLU A 89 -2.75 6.53 2.96
C GLU A 89 -3.22 5.57 1.86
N ASN A 90 -2.94 5.88 0.60
CA ASN A 90 -3.31 5.06 -0.53
C ASN A 90 -2.52 3.74 -0.56
N TYR A 91 -1.22 3.78 -0.23
CA TYR A 91 -0.39 2.58 -0.17
C TYR A 91 -0.85 1.65 0.94
N TYR A 92 -1.13 2.23 2.12
CA TYR A 92 -1.67 1.48 3.24
C TYR A 92 -2.98 0.77 2.88
N SER A 93 -3.97 1.52 2.39
CA SER A 93 -5.29 0.97 2.03
C SER A 93 -5.17 -0.16 1.02
N ARG A 94 -4.35 0.00 -0.01
CA ARG A 94 -4.15 -1.02 -1.05
C ARG A 94 -3.50 -2.28 -0.50
N MET A 95 -2.49 -2.16 0.37
CA MET A 95 -1.81 -3.31 0.96
C MET A 95 -2.71 -4.07 1.94
N VAL A 96 -3.50 -3.36 2.75
CA VAL A 96 -4.50 -3.97 3.64
C VAL A 96 -5.57 -4.71 2.82
N GLN A 97 -6.08 -4.10 1.75
CA GLN A 97 -7.05 -4.74 0.85
C GLN A 97 -6.45 -5.96 0.15
N ALA A 98 -5.18 -5.93 -0.22
CA ALA A 98 -4.45 -7.06 -0.77
C ALA A 98 -4.22 -8.20 0.25
N GLY A 99 -4.48 -7.95 1.55
CA GLY A 99 -4.40 -8.95 2.61
C GLY A 99 -3.12 -8.91 3.44
N ALA A 100 -2.29 -7.85 3.32
CA ALA A 100 -1.11 -7.68 4.16
C ALA A 100 -1.49 -7.67 5.66
N LYS A 101 -0.65 -8.30 6.48
CA LYS A 101 -0.84 -8.40 7.94
C LYS A 101 0.00 -7.40 8.72
N GLY A 102 0.95 -6.76 8.07
CA GLY A 102 1.78 -5.73 8.68
C GLY A 102 2.13 -4.62 7.70
N PHE A 103 2.48 -3.46 8.28
CA PHE A 103 3.00 -2.32 7.54
C PHE A 103 4.05 -1.60 8.38
N LEU A 104 5.24 -1.45 7.82
CA LEU A 104 6.39 -0.77 8.39
C LEU A 104 6.94 0.26 7.41
N MET A 105 7.56 1.28 7.94
CA MET A 105 8.39 2.18 7.16
C MET A 105 9.78 1.55 6.93
N LYS A 106 10.42 1.83 5.79
CA LYS A 106 11.77 1.33 5.51
C LYS A 106 12.84 1.92 6.45
N ASP A 107 12.55 3.01 7.13
CA ASP A 107 13.38 3.64 8.16
C ASP A 107 12.96 3.26 9.60
N SER A 108 11.99 2.35 9.77
CA SER A 108 11.60 1.83 11.09
C SER A 108 12.81 1.26 11.84
N PRO A 109 12.94 1.54 13.15
CA PRO A 109 14.01 0.99 13.96
C PRO A 109 13.90 -0.55 14.08
N MET A 110 15.04 -1.22 14.22
CA MET A 110 15.10 -2.69 14.18
C MET A 110 14.25 -3.38 15.25
N ASP A 111 14.10 -2.78 16.42
CA ASP A 111 13.25 -3.29 17.50
C ASP A 111 11.75 -3.28 17.09
N GLU A 112 11.33 -2.34 16.28
CA GLU A 112 10.00 -2.29 15.69
C GLU A 112 9.81 -3.39 14.62
N VAL A 113 10.81 -3.59 13.78
CA VAL A 113 10.82 -4.67 12.78
C VAL A 113 10.68 -6.04 13.46
N LEU A 114 11.41 -6.27 14.54
CA LEU A 114 11.34 -7.53 15.30
C LEU A 114 9.96 -7.74 15.92
N ARG A 115 9.37 -6.71 16.54
CA ARG A 115 8.01 -6.78 17.09
C ARG A 115 6.98 -7.09 16.01
N ALA A 116 7.14 -6.51 14.83
CA ALA A 116 6.26 -6.79 13.70
C ALA A 116 6.37 -8.26 13.24
N ILE A 117 7.59 -8.77 13.12
CA ILE A 117 7.83 -10.19 12.78
C ILE A 117 7.15 -11.10 13.81
N GLU A 118 7.42 -10.91 15.10
CA GLU A 118 6.84 -11.74 16.18
C GLU A 118 5.31 -11.71 16.16
N THR A 119 4.72 -10.52 16.05
CA THR A 119 3.26 -10.34 16.05
C THR A 119 2.62 -11.00 14.84
N VAL A 120 3.17 -10.79 13.65
CA VAL A 120 2.62 -11.32 12.41
C VAL A 120 2.87 -12.82 12.28
N ALA A 121 4.04 -13.31 12.70
CA ALA A 121 4.33 -14.74 12.76
C ALA A 121 3.37 -15.50 13.68
N ALA A 122 2.95 -14.87 14.78
CA ALA A 122 1.93 -15.42 15.69
C ALA A 122 0.48 -15.30 15.15
N GLY A 123 0.28 -14.76 13.94
CA GLY A 123 -1.04 -14.61 13.31
C GLY A 123 -1.76 -13.30 13.62
N GLY A 124 -1.13 -12.38 14.35
CA GLY A 124 -1.64 -11.03 14.59
C GLY A 124 -1.42 -10.08 13.40
N THR A 125 -1.73 -8.81 13.63
CA THR A 125 -1.48 -7.71 12.69
C THR A 125 -0.61 -6.64 13.34
N TYR A 126 0.30 -6.04 12.58
CA TYR A 126 1.19 -5.00 13.05
C TYR A 126 1.22 -3.81 12.09
N PHE A 127 0.86 -2.64 12.59
CA PHE A 127 0.92 -1.39 11.84
C PHE A 127 1.69 -0.36 12.66
N CYS A 128 2.70 0.28 12.08
CA CYS A 128 3.48 1.33 12.74
C CYS A 128 2.60 2.53 13.13
N GLU A 129 3.07 3.37 14.06
CA GLU A 129 2.26 4.46 14.65
C GLU A 129 1.81 5.47 13.59
N GLU A 130 2.67 5.78 12.61
CA GLU A 130 2.36 6.66 11.48
C GLU A 130 1.14 6.14 10.70
N VAL A 131 1.12 4.86 10.41
CA VAL A 131 0.03 4.18 9.69
C VAL A 131 -1.22 4.06 10.56
N ARG A 132 -1.08 3.82 11.87
CA ARG A 132 -2.21 3.81 12.82
C ARG A 132 -2.87 5.17 12.91
N SER A 133 -2.08 6.25 12.91
CA SER A 133 -2.59 7.62 12.91
C SER A 133 -3.36 7.93 11.62
N LEU A 134 -2.88 7.45 10.47
CA LEU A 134 -3.59 7.54 9.19
C LEU A 134 -4.91 6.75 9.23
N ALA A 135 -4.87 5.50 9.68
CA ALA A 135 -6.07 4.66 9.82
C ALA A 135 -7.11 5.28 10.77
N SER A 136 -6.66 5.93 11.85
CA SER A 136 -7.56 6.65 12.78
C SER A 136 -8.19 7.88 12.13
N ARG A 137 -7.44 8.61 11.29
CA ARG A 137 -7.97 9.73 10.50
C ARG A 137 -8.99 9.25 9.47
N MET A 138 -8.74 8.10 8.82
CA MET A 138 -9.71 7.47 7.93
C MET A 138 -10.99 7.08 8.65
N GLN A 139 -10.89 6.47 9.85
CA GLN A 139 -12.05 6.12 10.68
C GLN A 139 -12.78 7.36 11.19
N THR A 140 -12.08 8.42 11.59
CA THR A 140 -12.71 9.70 11.99
C THR A 140 -13.26 10.47 10.80
N ALA A 141 -12.63 10.39 9.63
CA ALA A 141 -13.21 10.91 8.38
C ALA A 141 -14.50 10.16 8.03
N VAL A 142 -14.52 8.84 8.15
CA VAL A 142 -15.75 8.02 7.93
C VAL A 142 -16.79 8.27 9.04
N SER A 143 -16.37 8.47 10.30
CA SER A 143 -17.30 8.77 11.43
C SER A 143 -17.71 10.24 11.52
N GLY A 144 -16.94 11.16 10.95
CA GLY A 144 -17.26 12.60 10.90
C GLY A 144 -18.05 12.99 9.62
N TYR A 145 -18.13 12.10 8.66
CA TYR A 145 -18.93 12.27 7.46
C TYR A 145 -20.34 11.70 7.60
N GLU A 146 -21.04 12.05 8.68
CA GLU A 146 -22.51 11.99 8.70
C GLU A 146 -23.16 13.09 7.84
N GLY A 147 -22.43 13.63 6.88
CA GLY A 147 -22.89 14.66 5.97
C GLY A 147 -22.20 14.64 4.63
N GLY A 148 -22.54 13.69 3.75
CA GLY A 148 -22.33 13.82 2.32
C GLY A 148 -21.15 13.08 1.70
N ALA A 149 -20.92 11.80 2.03
CA ALA A 149 -20.28 10.91 1.06
C ALA A 149 -21.17 10.93 -0.18
N ASP A 150 -20.68 11.48 -1.28
CA ASP A 150 -21.41 11.43 -2.56
C ASP A 150 -21.41 9.97 -3.01
N GLU A 151 -22.48 9.23 -2.68
CA GLU A 151 -22.68 7.82 -3.04
C GLU A 151 -22.48 7.55 -4.55
N ARG A 152 -22.32 8.62 -5.34
CA ARG A 152 -22.12 8.60 -6.79
C ARG A 152 -20.67 8.35 -7.21
N LEU A 153 -19.67 8.72 -6.38
CA LEU A 153 -18.26 8.55 -6.71
C LEU A 153 -17.66 7.34 -5.99
N SER A 154 -16.95 6.50 -6.73
CA SER A 154 -16.16 5.42 -6.14
C SER A 154 -14.91 5.98 -5.44
N THR A 155 -14.31 5.22 -4.52
CA THR A 155 -13.07 5.58 -3.84
C THR A 155 -11.99 6.00 -4.83
N ARG A 156 -11.83 5.27 -5.94
CA ARG A 156 -10.85 5.58 -6.98
C ARG A 156 -11.12 6.91 -7.72
N GLU A 157 -12.37 7.23 -7.91
CA GLU A 157 -12.77 8.51 -8.50
C GLU A 157 -12.53 9.66 -7.55
N ILE A 158 -12.70 9.47 -6.24
CA ILE A 158 -12.36 10.46 -5.20
C ILE A 158 -10.85 10.71 -5.18
N GLU A 159 -10.02 9.68 -5.18
CA GLU A 159 -8.55 9.80 -5.24
C GLU A 159 -8.09 10.64 -6.44
N ILE A 160 -8.61 10.34 -7.61
CA ILE A 160 -8.31 11.10 -8.83
C ILE A 160 -8.82 12.54 -8.72
N LEU A 161 -10.00 12.76 -8.14
CA LEU A 161 -10.56 14.09 -7.92
C LEU A 161 -9.68 14.92 -6.99
N VAL A 162 -9.16 14.34 -5.91
CA VAL A 162 -8.22 14.99 -4.99
C VAL A 162 -6.93 15.39 -5.73
N CYS A 163 -6.34 14.51 -6.54
CA CYS A 163 -5.17 14.82 -7.35
C CYS A 163 -5.45 15.95 -8.36
N VAL A 164 -6.64 15.96 -8.95
CA VAL A 164 -7.09 17.06 -9.84
C VAL A 164 -7.17 18.38 -9.07
N CYS A 165 -7.68 18.38 -7.85
CA CYS A 165 -7.74 19.58 -6.99
C CYS A 165 -6.37 20.08 -6.58
N ARG A 166 -5.37 19.20 -6.47
CA ARG A 166 -3.95 19.55 -6.24
C ARG A 166 -3.26 20.11 -7.51
N GLY A 167 -3.96 20.16 -8.63
CA GLY A 167 -3.45 20.71 -9.88
C GLY A 167 -2.62 19.74 -10.73
N LEU A 168 -2.58 18.46 -10.39
CA LEU A 168 -1.80 17.47 -11.14
C LEU A 168 -2.35 17.22 -12.54
N SER A 169 -1.45 17.08 -13.51
CA SER A 169 -1.77 16.63 -14.87
C SER A 169 -2.16 15.14 -14.89
N ASN A 170 -2.83 14.70 -15.95
CA ASN A 170 -3.23 13.30 -16.07
C ASN A 170 -2.03 12.32 -16.09
N GLN A 171 -0.84 12.77 -16.52
CA GLN A 171 0.37 11.97 -16.47
C GLN A 171 0.89 11.87 -15.03
N GLU A 172 0.98 12.98 -14.30
CA GLU A 172 1.38 12.99 -12.89
C GLU A 172 0.43 12.17 -12.02
N ILE A 173 -0.89 12.25 -12.27
CA ILE A 173 -1.88 11.41 -11.58
C ILE A 173 -1.67 9.92 -11.92
N ALA A 174 -1.37 9.61 -13.17
CA ALA A 174 -1.10 8.24 -13.59
C ALA A 174 0.14 7.68 -12.89
N ASP A 175 1.19 8.48 -12.80
CA ASP A 175 2.44 8.12 -12.14
C ASP A 175 2.23 8.01 -10.62
N GLU A 176 1.55 8.98 -9.99
CA GLU A 176 1.26 8.98 -8.55
C GLU A 176 0.36 7.82 -8.13
N LEU A 177 -0.63 7.48 -8.95
CA LEU A 177 -1.60 6.42 -8.65
C LEU A 177 -1.26 5.06 -9.27
N PHE A 178 -0.09 4.93 -9.91
CA PHE A 178 0.41 3.71 -10.56
C PHE A 178 -0.60 3.09 -11.54
N ILE A 179 -1.21 3.91 -12.39
CA ILE A 179 -2.14 3.49 -13.44
C ILE A 179 -1.76 4.12 -14.79
N SER A 180 -2.35 3.64 -15.87
CA SER A 180 -2.12 4.26 -17.17
C SER A 180 -2.81 5.63 -17.25
N LYS A 181 -2.20 6.57 -17.99
CA LYS A 181 -2.83 7.86 -18.32
C LYS A 181 -4.25 7.68 -18.90
N ARG A 182 -4.42 6.66 -19.75
CA ARG A 182 -5.73 6.31 -20.34
C ARG A 182 -6.76 5.93 -19.26
N THR A 183 -6.32 5.28 -18.19
CA THR A 183 -7.18 4.94 -17.04
C THR A 183 -7.59 6.20 -16.28
N VAL A 184 -6.66 7.15 -16.08
CA VAL A 184 -6.98 8.47 -15.49
C VAL A 184 -7.99 9.22 -16.35
N ASP A 185 -7.77 9.28 -17.67
CA ASP A 185 -8.69 9.94 -18.60
C ASP A 185 -10.10 9.38 -18.48
N LYS A 186 -10.23 8.04 -18.42
CA LYS A 186 -11.52 7.36 -18.25
C LYS A 186 -12.20 7.71 -16.92
N HIS A 187 -11.47 7.68 -15.81
CA HIS A 187 -12.02 8.05 -14.50
C HIS A 187 -12.44 9.52 -14.44
N ARG A 188 -11.64 10.43 -15.00
CA ARG A 188 -12.03 11.85 -15.07
C ARG A 188 -13.31 12.08 -15.87
N ALA A 189 -13.48 11.36 -16.98
CA ALA A 189 -14.73 11.40 -17.76
C ALA A 189 -15.93 10.92 -16.91
N ASN A 190 -15.78 9.81 -16.20
CA ASN A 190 -16.81 9.27 -15.31
C ASN A 190 -17.12 10.23 -14.15
N ILE A 191 -16.11 10.89 -13.55
CA ILE A 191 -16.31 11.87 -12.48
C ILE A 191 -17.13 13.06 -13.00
N LEU A 192 -16.77 13.60 -14.17
CA LEU A 192 -17.54 14.70 -14.79
C LEU A 192 -19.01 14.32 -15.04
N GLU A 193 -19.23 13.11 -15.57
CA GLU A 193 -20.59 12.59 -15.82
C GLU A 193 -21.38 12.43 -14.51
N LYS A 194 -20.81 11.77 -13.51
CA LYS A 194 -21.47 11.48 -12.23
C LYS A 194 -21.75 12.74 -11.41
N THR A 195 -20.85 13.74 -11.46
CA THR A 195 -21.00 14.99 -10.72
C THR A 195 -21.80 16.05 -11.47
N GLY A 196 -22.04 15.85 -12.77
CA GLY A 196 -22.65 16.85 -13.64
C GLY A 196 -21.75 18.07 -13.92
N CYS A 197 -20.47 17.99 -13.58
CA CYS A 197 -19.49 19.04 -13.82
C CYS A 197 -19.05 19.08 -15.28
N LYS A 198 -18.82 20.30 -15.82
CA LYS A 198 -18.46 20.47 -17.24
C LYS A 198 -16.96 20.57 -17.50
N ASN A 199 -16.17 20.87 -16.48
CA ASN A 199 -14.73 21.09 -16.60
C ASN A 199 -14.02 20.92 -15.24
N THR A 200 -12.68 20.96 -15.26
CA THR A 200 -11.84 20.84 -14.07
C THR A 200 -12.17 21.90 -13.00
N ALA A 201 -12.40 23.14 -13.39
CA ALA A 201 -12.73 24.22 -12.43
C ALA A 201 -14.02 23.91 -11.66
N SER A 202 -15.05 23.42 -12.35
CA SER A 202 -16.30 23.01 -11.69
C SER A 202 -16.13 21.76 -10.81
N LEU A 203 -15.19 20.86 -11.14
CA LEU A 203 -14.83 19.73 -10.27
C LEU A 203 -14.15 20.19 -8.97
N VAL A 204 -13.26 21.18 -9.03
CA VAL A 204 -12.61 21.74 -7.83
C VAL A 204 -13.67 22.38 -6.92
N VAL A 205 -14.57 23.19 -7.48
CA VAL A 205 -15.69 23.80 -6.71
C VAL A 205 -16.59 22.72 -6.10
N TYR A 206 -16.87 21.67 -6.87
CA TYR A 206 -17.65 20.52 -6.41
C TYR A 206 -16.97 19.84 -5.21
N ALA A 207 -15.67 19.52 -5.33
CA ALA A 207 -14.89 18.84 -4.29
C ALA A 207 -14.87 19.66 -2.97
N VAL A 208 -14.65 20.97 -3.07
CA VAL A 208 -14.69 21.89 -1.91
C VAL A 208 -16.09 21.93 -1.28
N LYS A 209 -17.13 22.08 -2.11
CA LYS A 209 -18.52 22.17 -1.64
C LYS A 209 -19.00 20.90 -0.93
N HIS A 210 -18.50 19.75 -1.34
CA HIS A 210 -18.83 18.45 -0.75
C HIS A 210 -17.81 17.98 0.30
N GLY A 211 -16.85 18.85 0.71
CA GLY A 211 -15.87 18.55 1.75
C GLY A 211 -14.90 17.43 1.39
N LEU A 212 -14.68 17.18 0.08
CA LEU A 212 -13.74 16.17 -0.41
C LEU A 212 -12.30 16.67 -0.41
N VAL A 213 -12.09 17.99 -0.33
CA VAL A 213 -10.81 18.66 -0.17
C VAL A 213 -11.00 19.91 0.68
N ASP A 214 -10.03 20.20 1.54
CA ASP A 214 -9.99 21.46 2.29
C ASP A 214 -9.45 22.58 1.40
N VAL A 215 -10.01 23.78 1.56
CA VAL A 215 -9.45 24.98 0.95
C VAL A 215 -8.27 25.41 1.82
N LEU A 216 -7.06 25.39 1.25
CA LEU A 216 -5.87 25.99 1.87
C LEU A 216 -6.01 27.50 1.94
#